data_032a45a5388e690baf493db542f32fb4
#
_entry.id   032a45a5388e690baf493db542f32fb4
#
_cell.length_a   1.000
_cell.length_b   1.000
_cell.length_c   1.000
_cell.angle_alpha   90.00
_cell.angle_beta   90.00
_cell.angle_gamma   90.00
#
_symmetry.space_group_name_H-M   'P 1'
#
loop_
_entity.id
_entity.type
_entity.pdbx_description
1 polymer ?
#
loop_
_entity_poly.entity_id
_entity_poly.type
_entity_poly.pdbx_seq_one_letter_code
_entity_poly.pdbx_strand_id
1 'polypeptide(L)'
;MPLELIAPRPRTAEFRTYADDELQPDQVRIRSLYGAPKHGTELNMYRGTNPFQEKQYDSEWQVFRQTEQRPTPFPMGLGNMFVGEVTELGSQVTNIRISDMVAGYGNLRETHTLPASDLLVTPDSMA
;
A
#
# COMPACT_ATOMS: atom_id res chain seq x y z
N MET A 1 1.84 -9.86 16.58
CA MET A 1 1.28 -8.77 15.76
C MET A 1 2.22 -8.47 14.60
N PRO A 2 1.71 -8.34 13.39
CA PRO A 2 2.56 -8.04 12.25
C PRO A 2 3.13 -6.63 12.32
N LEU A 3 4.21 -6.41 11.54
CA LEU A 3 4.92 -5.14 11.43
C LEU A 3 4.67 -4.48 10.08
N GLU A 4 4.63 -3.17 10.09
CA GLU A 4 4.66 -2.35 8.89
C GLU A 4 5.71 -1.26 8.99
N LEU A 5 6.21 -0.81 7.83
CA LEU A 5 7.15 0.30 7.76
C LEU A 5 6.39 1.59 7.47
N ILE A 6 6.57 2.56 8.33
CA ILE A 6 5.92 3.87 8.21
C ILE A 6 6.92 5.01 8.25
N ALA A 7 6.51 6.16 7.74
CA ALA A 7 7.17 7.43 8.00
C ALA A 7 6.30 8.24 8.97
N PRO A 8 6.68 8.36 10.25
CA PRO A 8 5.91 9.15 11.20
C PRO A 8 6.04 10.65 10.95
N ARG A 9 7.12 11.07 10.31
CA ARG A 9 7.45 12.43 9.91
C ARG A 9 8.38 12.41 8.70
N PRO A 10 8.63 13.54 8.04
CA PRO A 10 9.54 13.59 6.88
C PRO A 10 10.91 13.00 7.19
N ARG A 11 11.45 12.25 6.23
CA ARG A 11 12.80 11.67 6.25
C ARG A 11 13.07 10.70 7.41
N THR A 12 12.02 10.12 7.98
CA THR A 12 12.13 9.17 9.08
C THR A 12 11.33 7.93 8.75
N ALA A 13 11.93 6.76 8.89
CA ALA A 13 11.28 5.47 8.69
C ALA A 13 11.35 4.66 10.00
N GLU A 14 10.23 4.10 10.42
CA GLU A 14 10.11 3.31 11.65
C GLU A 14 9.21 2.11 11.41
N PHE A 15 9.45 1.04 12.15
CA PHE A 15 8.53 -0.09 12.22
C PHE A 15 7.43 0.18 13.25
N ARG A 16 6.24 -0.23 12.91
CA ARG A 16 5.07 -0.16 13.78
C ARG A 16 4.31 -1.48 13.74
N THR A 17 3.82 -1.93 14.89
CA THR A 17 2.88 -3.06 14.96
C THR A 17 1.48 -2.61 14.57
N TYR A 18 0.71 -3.53 13.99
CA TYR A 18 -0.69 -3.30 13.68
C TYR A 18 -1.50 -4.59 13.87
N ALA A 19 -2.81 -4.48 13.88
CA ALA A 19 -3.70 -5.62 13.86
C ALA A 19 -4.21 -5.84 12.43
N ASP A 20 -4.29 -7.11 12.00
CA ASP A 20 -4.91 -7.44 10.72
C ASP A 20 -6.40 -7.08 10.74
N ASP A 21 -6.89 -6.58 9.62
CA ASP A 21 -8.31 -6.36 9.43
C ASP A 21 -9.07 -7.70 9.41
N GLU A 22 -10.34 -7.67 9.77
CA GLU A 22 -11.21 -8.83 9.63
C GLU A 22 -11.37 -9.20 8.16
N LEU A 23 -11.20 -10.49 7.85
CA LEU A 23 -11.30 -11.00 6.49
C LEU A 23 -12.76 -11.01 6.02
N GLN A 24 -13.07 -10.20 5.01
CA GLN A 24 -14.38 -10.16 4.40
C GLN A 24 -14.57 -11.29 3.38
N PRO A 25 -15.82 -11.63 3.00
CA PRO A 25 -16.07 -12.77 2.10
C PRO A 25 -15.41 -12.71 0.73
N ASP A 26 -15.18 -11.51 0.19
CA ASP A 26 -14.53 -11.29 -1.11
C ASP A 26 -13.03 -11.05 -1.02
N GLN A 27 -12.49 -11.08 0.19
CA GLN A 27 -11.09 -10.73 0.46
C GLN A 27 -10.18 -11.94 0.60
N VAL A 28 -8.91 -11.67 0.43
CA VAL A 28 -7.80 -12.62 0.56
C VAL A 28 -6.80 -12.05 1.55
N ARG A 29 -6.28 -12.91 2.42
CA ARG A 29 -5.16 -12.56 3.29
C ARG A 29 -3.87 -13.07 2.69
N ILE A 30 -2.86 -12.21 2.67
CA ILE A 30 -1.59 -12.47 2.01
C ILE A 30 -0.46 -12.19 2.99
N ARG A 31 0.52 -13.10 3.01
CA ARG A 31 1.79 -12.88 3.70
C ARG A 31 2.78 -12.31 2.68
N SER A 32 3.26 -11.11 2.91
CA SER A 32 4.25 -10.47 2.04
C SER A 32 5.58 -11.23 2.04
N LEU A 33 6.14 -11.40 0.87
CA LEU A 33 7.50 -11.93 0.67
C LEU A 33 8.44 -10.84 0.18
N TYR A 34 7.95 -9.99 -0.71
CA TYR A 34 8.72 -8.88 -1.28
C TYR A 34 7.83 -7.63 -1.38
N GLY A 35 8.43 -6.49 -1.18
CA GLY A 35 7.79 -5.21 -1.39
C GLY A 35 8.71 -4.29 -2.19
N ALA A 36 8.11 -3.34 -2.90
CA ALA A 36 8.86 -2.37 -3.68
C ALA A 36 8.30 -0.95 -3.50
N PRO A 37 9.15 0.03 -3.23
CA PRO A 37 8.76 1.42 -3.28
C PRO A 37 8.74 1.90 -4.74
N LYS A 38 7.92 2.89 -5.02
CA LYS A 38 7.95 3.63 -6.27
C LYS A 38 8.73 4.93 -6.05
N HIS A 39 10.02 4.91 -6.36
CA HIS A 39 10.98 5.93 -5.95
C HIS A 39 10.61 7.37 -6.32
N GLY A 40 10.08 7.62 -7.50
CA GLY A 40 9.75 8.96 -7.96
C GLY A 40 8.66 9.64 -7.14
N THR A 41 7.52 8.98 -6.98
CA THR A 41 6.37 9.52 -6.24
C THR A 41 6.60 9.46 -4.74
N GLU A 42 7.06 8.33 -4.24
CA GLU A 42 7.16 8.05 -2.82
C GLU A 42 8.28 8.84 -2.14
N LEU A 43 9.39 9.05 -2.83
CA LEU A 43 10.51 9.81 -2.30
C LEU A 43 10.14 11.28 -2.02
N ASN A 44 9.37 11.90 -2.89
CA ASN A 44 8.87 13.25 -2.67
C ASN A 44 7.93 13.32 -1.47
N MET A 45 7.07 12.33 -1.31
CA MET A 45 6.18 12.24 -0.16
C MET A 45 6.95 12.01 1.14
N TYR A 46 7.92 11.08 1.11
CA TYR A 46 8.76 10.76 2.26
C TYR A 46 9.60 11.96 2.74
N ARG A 47 10.12 12.74 1.81
CA ARG A 47 10.88 13.95 2.10
C ARG A 47 10.03 15.12 2.59
N GLY A 48 8.72 15.05 2.40
CA GLY A 48 7.82 16.17 2.67
C GLY A 48 7.93 17.30 1.65
N THR A 49 8.45 17.01 0.45
CA THR A 49 8.67 17.98 -0.63
C THR A 49 7.72 17.80 -1.81
N ASN A 50 6.66 17.03 -1.63
CA ASN A 50 5.65 16.84 -2.66
C ASN A 50 4.95 18.17 -2.96
N PRO A 51 5.01 18.69 -4.20
CA PRO A 51 4.37 19.97 -4.55
C PRO A 51 2.86 19.97 -4.34
N PHE A 52 2.21 18.81 -4.35
CA PHE A 52 0.77 18.71 -4.06
C PHE A 52 0.42 18.92 -2.58
N GLN A 53 1.39 18.96 -1.70
CA GLN A 53 1.18 19.35 -0.29
C GLN A 53 1.02 20.86 -0.14
N GLU A 54 1.61 21.63 -1.04
CA GLU A 54 1.58 23.09 -1.01
C GLU A 54 0.63 23.68 -2.05
N LYS A 55 0.19 22.87 -3.03
CA LYS A 55 -0.62 23.33 -4.15
C LYS A 55 -1.88 22.49 -4.31
N GLN A 56 -2.97 23.16 -4.56
CA GLN A 56 -4.26 22.55 -4.88
C GLN A 56 -4.63 22.86 -6.34
N TYR A 57 -5.15 21.85 -7.04
CA TYR A 57 -5.64 22.05 -8.38
C TYR A 57 -6.98 22.80 -8.35
N ASP A 58 -7.01 23.94 -9.06
CA ASP A 58 -8.22 24.73 -9.25
C ASP A 58 -8.83 24.35 -10.61
N SER A 59 -9.96 23.64 -10.59
CA SER A 59 -10.62 23.15 -11.78
C SER A 59 -11.25 24.25 -12.65
N GLU A 60 -11.60 25.40 -12.05
CA GLU A 60 -12.18 26.54 -12.77
C GLU A 60 -11.12 27.23 -13.64
N TRP A 61 -9.94 27.46 -13.08
CA TRP A 61 -8.84 28.12 -13.77
C TRP A 61 -7.83 27.15 -14.40
N GLN A 62 -7.98 25.84 -14.15
CA GLN A 62 -7.09 24.78 -14.63
C GLN A 62 -5.62 25.01 -14.28
N VAL A 63 -5.37 25.53 -13.09
CA VAL A 63 -4.03 25.81 -12.56
C VAL A 63 -3.87 25.27 -11.16
N PHE A 64 -2.63 25.06 -10.74
CA PHE A 64 -2.33 24.75 -9.35
C PHE A 64 -2.11 26.03 -8.57
N ARG A 65 -2.86 26.18 -7.46
CA ARG A 65 -2.74 27.31 -6.54
C ARG A 65 -2.10 26.89 -5.24
N GLN A 66 -1.32 27.78 -4.64
CA GLN A 66 -0.83 27.58 -3.28
C GLN A 66 -1.99 27.56 -2.30
N THR A 67 -1.95 26.62 -1.37
CA THR A 67 -2.92 26.50 -0.28
C THR A 67 -2.15 26.47 1.04
N GLU A 68 -2.61 27.27 2.02
CA GLU A 68 -1.97 27.38 3.32
C GLU A 68 -2.35 26.27 4.29
N GLN A 69 -3.39 25.47 3.96
CA GLN A 69 -3.95 24.50 4.89
C GLN A 69 -4.14 23.13 4.23
N ARG A 70 -3.07 22.33 4.14
CA ARG A 70 -3.23 20.91 3.89
C ARG A 70 -2.83 20.11 5.12
N PRO A 71 -3.65 19.10 5.47
CA PRO A 71 -3.23 18.17 6.50
C PRO A 71 -1.93 17.50 6.06
N THR A 72 -0.99 17.38 6.98
CA THR A 72 0.23 16.64 6.75
C THR A 72 -0.11 15.18 6.42
N PRO A 73 0.53 14.53 5.42
CA PRO A 73 0.29 13.13 5.11
C PRO A 73 0.88 12.18 6.17
N PHE A 74 1.64 12.71 7.12
CA PHE A 74 2.31 11.91 8.15
C PHE A 74 1.41 11.70 9.38
N PRO A 75 1.48 10.52 10.02
CA PRO A 75 2.27 9.34 9.62
C PRO A 75 1.72 8.71 8.34
N MET A 76 2.61 8.21 7.49
CA MET A 76 2.22 7.57 6.23
C MET A 76 2.87 6.20 6.09
N GLY A 77 2.17 5.26 5.47
CA GLY A 77 2.75 3.98 5.06
C GLY A 77 3.76 4.17 3.93
N LEU A 78 4.81 3.38 3.96
CA LEU A 78 5.83 3.35 2.92
C LEU A 78 5.66 2.10 2.04
N GLY A 79 6.05 2.18 0.78
CA GLY A 79 5.91 1.11 -0.20
C GLY A 79 4.76 1.35 -1.17
N ASN A 80 4.80 0.69 -2.31
CA ASN A 80 3.82 0.85 -3.36
C ASN A 80 3.19 -0.46 -3.83
N MET A 81 3.97 -1.52 -3.86
CA MET A 81 3.53 -2.81 -4.35
C MET A 81 4.21 -3.95 -3.61
N PHE A 82 3.59 -5.12 -3.67
CA PHE A 82 4.09 -6.32 -3.01
C PHE A 82 3.86 -7.56 -3.86
N VAL A 83 4.64 -8.60 -3.54
CA VAL A 83 4.38 -9.98 -3.94
C VAL A 83 4.32 -10.81 -2.67
N GLY A 84 3.34 -11.67 -2.56
CA GLY A 84 3.16 -12.49 -1.38
C GLY A 84 2.42 -13.79 -1.64
N GLU A 85 2.33 -14.59 -0.61
CA GLU A 85 1.67 -15.89 -0.60
C GLU A 85 0.31 -15.79 0.09
N VAL A 86 -0.71 -16.35 -0.54
CA VAL A 86 -2.07 -16.42 0.01
C VAL A 86 -2.12 -17.37 1.20
N THR A 87 -2.60 -16.88 2.34
CA THR A 87 -2.72 -17.66 3.58
C THR A 87 -4.15 -17.93 4.00
N GLU A 88 -5.10 -17.07 3.63
CA GLU A 88 -6.52 -17.24 3.94
C GLU A 88 -7.38 -16.72 2.80
N LEU A 89 -8.54 -17.33 2.62
CA LEU A 89 -9.53 -16.94 1.61
C LEU A 89 -10.85 -16.58 2.26
N GLY A 90 -11.47 -15.49 1.81
CA GLY A 90 -12.87 -15.21 2.09
C GLY A 90 -13.79 -16.25 1.46
N SER A 91 -14.97 -16.42 2.02
CA SER A 91 -15.92 -17.48 1.63
C SER A 91 -16.41 -17.40 0.19
N GLN A 92 -16.33 -16.23 -0.44
CA GLN A 92 -16.79 -15.99 -1.82
C GLN A 92 -15.64 -16.00 -2.85
N VAL A 93 -14.40 -16.20 -2.42
CA VAL A 93 -13.24 -16.22 -3.33
C VAL A 93 -13.15 -17.58 -4.01
N THR A 94 -13.16 -17.60 -5.34
CA THR A 94 -13.15 -18.84 -6.14
C THR A 94 -12.00 -18.93 -7.12
N ASN A 95 -11.36 -17.82 -7.47
CA ASN A 95 -10.34 -17.73 -8.52
C ASN A 95 -8.90 -17.70 -7.99
N ILE A 96 -8.73 -17.69 -6.68
CA ILE A 96 -7.44 -17.70 -5.98
C ILE A 96 -7.45 -18.85 -4.98
N ARG A 97 -6.31 -19.47 -4.78
CA ARG A 97 -6.13 -20.61 -3.86
C ARG A 97 -5.12 -20.27 -2.76
N ILE A 98 -5.21 -20.94 -1.64
CA ILE A 98 -4.17 -20.90 -0.60
C ILE A 98 -2.85 -21.35 -1.20
N SER A 99 -1.78 -20.68 -0.83
CA SER A 99 -0.41 -20.84 -1.33
C SER A 99 -0.15 -20.28 -2.73
N ASP A 100 -1.15 -19.70 -3.40
CA ASP A 100 -0.90 -18.96 -4.62
C ASP A 100 0.00 -17.76 -4.36
N MET A 101 0.87 -17.47 -5.32
CA MET A 101 1.67 -16.25 -5.33
C MET A 101 0.89 -15.15 -6.03
N VAL A 102 0.71 -14.03 -5.35
CA VAL A 102 -0.05 -12.90 -5.86
C VAL A 102 0.74 -11.61 -5.76
N ALA A 103 0.46 -10.69 -6.67
CA ALA A 103 0.99 -9.33 -6.65
C ALA A 103 -0.16 -8.34 -6.49
N GLY A 104 0.11 -7.23 -5.83
CA GLY A 104 -0.87 -6.17 -5.63
C GLY A 104 -0.22 -4.87 -5.21
N TYR A 105 -1.04 -3.84 -5.08
CA TYR A 105 -0.62 -2.56 -4.54
C TYR A 105 -0.80 -2.56 -3.03
N GLY A 106 0.19 -2.09 -2.32
CA GLY A 106 0.14 -1.97 -0.88
C GLY A 106 1.46 -1.49 -0.29
N ASN A 107 1.41 -1.12 0.97
CA ASN A 107 2.57 -0.64 1.70
C ASN A 107 3.52 -1.79 2.07
N LEU A 108 4.71 -1.44 2.52
CA LEU A 108 5.69 -2.39 3.06
C LEU A 108 5.21 -2.86 4.44
N ARG A 109 4.52 -3.98 4.46
CA ARG A 109 3.94 -4.59 5.66
C ARG A 109 3.93 -6.11 5.53
N GLU A 110 3.90 -6.81 6.64
CA GLU A 110 4.01 -8.27 6.66
C GLU A 110 2.78 -8.98 6.10
N THR A 111 1.60 -8.37 6.26
CA THR A 111 0.34 -8.96 5.78
C THR A 111 -0.49 -7.93 5.02
N HIS A 112 -1.30 -8.42 4.08
CA HIS A 112 -2.30 -7.62 3.37
C HIS A 112 -3.64 -8.34 3.39
N THR A 113 -4.71 -7.58 3.50
CA THR A 113 -6.09 -8.07 3.39
C THR A 113 -6.78 -7.25 2.33
N LEU A 114 -6.99 -7.84 1.16
CA LEU A 114 -7.43 -7.12 -0.05
C LEU A 114 -8.51 -7.92 -0.78
N PRO A 115 -9.41 -7.22 -1.51
CA PRO A 115 -10.33 -7.90 -2.42
C PRO A 115 -9.58 -8.74 -3.45
N ALA A 116 -10.07 -9.93 -3.73
CA ALA A 116 -9.46 -10.83 -4.72
C ALA A 116 -9.35 -10.18 -6.11
N SER A 117 -10.27 -9.28 -6.44
CA SER A 117 -10.28 -8.53 -7.70
C SER A 117 -9.11 -7.54 -7.85
N ASP A 118 -8.47 -7.16 -6.75
CA ASP A 118 -7.32 -6.25 -6.75
C ASP A 118 -5.98 -6.97 -6.89
N LEU A 119 -6.00 -8.29 -6.99
CA LEU A 119 -4.80 -9.12 -6.99
C LEU A 119 -4.55 -9.75 -8.35
N LEU A 120 -3.29 -9.85 -8.71
CA LEU A 120 -2.81 -10.57 -9.88
C LEU A 120 -2.14 -11.86 -9.42
N VAL A 121 -2.65 -13.01 -9.85
CA VAL A 121 -1.99 -14.30 -9.62
C VAL A 121 -0.77 -14.39 -10.53
N THR A 122 0.40 -14.61 -9.95
CA THR A 122 1.64 -14.70 -10.73
C THR A 122 1.71 -16.04 -11.46
N PRO A 123 2.31 -16.08 -12.67
CA PRO A 123 2.52 -17.34 -13.37
C PRO A 123 3.49 -18.25 -12.60
N ASP A 124 3.29 -19.58 -12.69
CA ASP A 124 4.16 -20.58 -12.05
C ASP A 124 5.61 -20.50 -12.51
N SER A 125 5.84 -19.92 -13.69
CA SER A 125 7.18 -19.70 -14.25
C SER A 125 7.95 -18.53 -13.62
N MET A 126 7.29 -17.73 -12.81
CA MET A 126 7.94 -16.66 -12.05
C MET A 126 8.41 -17.20 -10.70
N ALA A 127 9.63 -17.60 -10.66
CA ALA A 127 10.27 -18.05 -9.43
C ALA A 127 10.92 -16.89 -8.67
#